data_e6e7f321bf980deff3f282059a9d39ad
#
_entry.id   e6e7f321bf980deff3f282059a9d39ad
#
_cell.length_a   1.000
_cell.length_b   1.000
_cell.length_c   1.000
_cell.angle_alpha   90.00
_cell.angle_beta   90.00
_cell.angle_gamma   90.00
#
_symmetry.space_group_name_H-M   'P 1'
#
loop_
_entity.id
_entity.type
_entity.pdbx_description
1 polymer ?
#
loop_
_entity_poly.entity_id
_entity_poly.type
_entity_poly.pdbx_seq_one_letter_code
_entity_poly.pdbx_strand_id
1 'polypeptide(L)'
;MRVIIEKNYDAMSRWAANHIVERINAFKPTAEKPFILGLPTGSTPIGTYKELVRLHKEGKISFQNVVTFNMDEYVRIPEDHPESYHSFMWNNFFSHIDIKKENVNILNGNAEDLEAECARYEEKIKSYGGIDLFMGGIGPDGHIAFNEPGSSLTSRTRVKTLTTDTIIANSRFFENDINKVPKTALTVGVGTVMDSREVMILANGHNKARALAHAIEGAVSQMWTVSVLQMHPKGIIVCDDAACDEMTYGTVKYFKDIEKNNL
;
A
#
# COMPACT_ATOMS: atom_id res chain seq x y z
N MET A 1 0.89 12.57 -12.48
CA MET A 1 0.06 11.73 -11.59
C MET A 1 -1.29 11.51 -12.24
N ARG A 2 -1.81 10.29 -12.22
CA ARG A 2 -3.17 9.94 -12.64
C ARG A 2 -4.09 9.88 -11.42
N VAL A 3 -5.36 10.25 -11.57
CA VAL A 3 -6.36 10.09 -10.51
C VAL A 3 -7.59 9.43 -11.10
N ILE A 4 -7.85 8.20 -10.67
CA ILE A 4 -8.97 7.38 -11.09
C ILE A 4 -10.06 7.51 -10.02
N ILE A 5 -11.21 8.07 -10.39
CA ILE A 5 -12.32 8.32 -9.47
C ILE A 5 -13.47 7.37 -9.84
N GLU A 6 -13.65 6.35 -9.03
CA GLU A 6 -14.66 5.33 -9.19
C GLU A 6 -15.90 5.62 -8.34
N LYS A 7 -17.05 5.13 -8.76
CA LYS A 7 -18.34 5.42 -8.10
C LYS A 7 -18.46 4.91 -6.66
N ASN A 8 -17.69 3.86 -6.30
CA ASN A 8 -17.73 3.24 -4.98
C ASN A 8 -16.51 2.35 -4.74
N TYR A 9 -16.40 1.85 -3.51
CA TYR A 9 -15.33 0.96 -3.06
C TYR A 9 -15.13 -0.29 -3.94
N ASP A 10 -16.23 -0.93 -4.37
CA ASP A 10 -16.14 -2.15 -5.18
C ASP A 10 -15.60 -1.86 -6.59
N ALA A 11 -16.00 -0.74 -7.19
CA ALA A 11 -15.49 -0.31 -8.49
C ALA A 11 -14.00 0.07 -8.40
N MET A 12 -13.61 0.84 -7.37
CA MET A 12 -12.22 1.16 -7.05
C MET A 12 -11.37 -0.11 -6.90
N SER A 13 -11.86 -1.08 -6.13
CA SER A 13 -11.17 -2.34 -5.88
C SER A 13 -10.98 -3.17 -7.15
N ARG A 14 -11.99 -3.23 -8.02
CA ARG A 14 -11.91 -3.92 -9.32
C ARG A 14 -10.93 -3.23 -10.26
N TRP A 15 -10.98 -1.90 -10.34
CA TRP A 15 -10.04 -1.15 -11.19
C TRP A 15 -8.60 -1.42 -10.76
N ALA A 16 -8.31 -1.33 -9.46
CA ALA A 16 -6.98 -1.57 -8.93
C ALA A 16 -6.50 -3.01 -9.19
N ALA A 17 -7.36 -4.00 -8.99
CA ALA A 17 -7.03 -5.40 -9.28
C ALA A 17 -6.74 -5.64 -10.76
N ASN A 18 -7.59 -5.12 -11.65
CA ASN A 18 -7.38 -5.24 -13.10
C ASN A 18 -6.07 -4.59 -13.54
N HIS A 19 -5.75 -3.41 -13.01
CA HIS A 19 -4.49 -2.74 -13.30
C HIS A 19 -3.28 -3.59 -12.88
N ILE A 20 -3.29 -4.20 -11.69
CA ILE A 20 -2.24 -5.13 -11.23
C ILE A 20 -2.11 -6.31 -12.19
N VAL A 21 -3.24 -6.93 -12.57
CA VAL A 21 -3.26 -8.08 -13.50
C VAL A 21 -2.68 -7.70 -14.86
N GLU A 22 -3.08 -6.55 -15.41
CA GLU A 22 -2.55 -6.04 -16.68
C GLU A 22 -1.04 -5.80 -16.61
N ARG A 23 -0.54 -5.20 -15.51
CA ARG A 23 0.89 -4.93 -15.32
C ARG A 23 1.69 -6.24 -15.24
N ILE A 24 1.24 -7.21 -14.45
CA ILE A 24 1.91 -8.52 -14.33
C ILE A 24 1.88 -9.26 -15.66
N ASN A 25 0.72 -9.35 -16.32
CA ASN A 25 0.58 -10.07 -17.58
C ASN A 25 1.40 -9.43 -18.73
N ALA A 26 1.45 -8.09 -18.78
CA ALA A 26 2.28 -7.38 -19.76
C ALA A 26 3.79 -7.56 -19.52
N PHE A 27 4.21 -7.69 -18.25
CA PHE A 27 5.59 -7.93 -17.87
C PHE A 27 6.06 -9.35 -18.25
N LYS A 28 5.15 -10.34 -18.23
CA LYS A 28 5.43 -11.77 -18.50
C LYS A 28 6.52 -12.32 -17.58
N PRO A 29 6.29 -12.36 -16.26
CA PRO A 29 7.32 -12.74 -15.31
C PRO A 29 7.77 -14.19 -15.48
N THR A 30 9.06 -14.44 -15.24
CA THR A 30 9.68 -15.76 -15.17
C THR A 30 10.33 -15.97 -13.81
N ALA A 31 10.83 -17.18 -13.55
CA ALA A 31 11.55 -17.46 -12.31
C ALA A 31 12.83 -16.62 -12.17
N GLU A 32 13.52 -16.35 -13.30
CA GLU A 32 14.76 -15.57 -13.35
C GLU A 32 14.49 -14.06 -13.35
N LYS A 33 13.30 -13.67 -13.79
CA LYS A 33 12.87 -12.26 -13.85
C LYS A 33 11.45 -12.16 -13.30
N PRO A 34 11.28 -12.23 -11.98
CA PRO A 34 9.96 -12.10 -11.35
C PRO A 34 9.42 -10.66 -11.45
N PHE A 35 8.10 -10.52 -11.33
CA PHE A 35 7.46 -9.22 -11.13
C PHE A 35 7.48 -8.88 -9.63
N ILE A 36 7.94 -7.69 -9.27
CA ILE A 36 8.10 -7.26 -7.88
C ILE A 36 6.95 -6.35 -7.48
N LEU A 37 6.14 -6.81 -6.52
CA LEU A 37 4.90 -6.16 -6.11
C LEU A 37 4.96 -5.72 -4.66
N GLY A 38 4.85 -4.41 -4.41
CA GLY A 38 4.67 -3.84 -3.06
C GLY A 38 3.20 -3.90 -2.62
N LEU A 39 2.94 -4.28 -1.37
CA LEU A 39 1.59 -4.53 -0.86
C LEU A 39 1.34 -3.91 0.52
N PRO A 40 0.18 -3.29 0.75
CA PRO A 40 -0.26 -2.78 2.05
C PRO A 40 -1.10 -3.81 2.81
N THR A 41 -1.32 -3.56 4.08
CA THR A 41 -2.40 -4.15 4.88
C THR A 41 -3.53 -3.14 5.13
N GLY A 42 -4.48 -3.49 6.00
CA GLY A 42 -5.61 -2.63 6.37
C GLY A 42 -6.88 -2.90 5.56
N SER A 43 -7.93 -2.15 5.85
CA SER A 43 -9.27 -2.41 5.29
C SER A 43 -9.42 -2.01 3.81
N THR A 44 -8.71 -0.98 3.37
CA THR A 44 -8.84 -0.45 2.00
C THR A 44 -8.46 -1.46 0.91
N PRO A 45 -7.35 -2.22 0.99
CA PRO A 45 -6.95 -3.15 -0.07
C PRO A 45 -7.71 -4.48 -0.08
N ILE A 46 -8.53 -4.79 0.93
CA ILE A 46 -9.24 -6.09 1.03
C ILE A 46 -10.08 -6.39 -0.21
N GLY A 47 -10.81 -5.40 -0.74
CA GLY A 47 -11.61 -5.57 -1.95
C GLY A 47 -10.74 -5.90 -3.17
N THR A 48 -9.58 -5.24 -3.28
CA THR A 48 -8.60 -5.52 -4.34
C THR A 48 -8.03 -6.95 -4.20
N TYR A 49 -7.69 -7.40 -2.99
CA TYR A 49 -7.23 -8.77 -2.77
C TYR A 49 -8.29 -9.81 -3.12
N LYS A 50 -9.55 -9.58 -2.71
CA LYS A 50 -10.67 -10.48 -3.08
C LYS A 50 -10.83 -10.59 -4.59
N GLU A 51 -10.71 -9.48 -5.31
CA GLU A 51 -10.83 -9.46 -6.76
C GLU A 51 -9.63 -10.14 -7.44
N LEU A 52 -8.39 -9.93 -6.96
CA LEU A 52 -7.20 -10.64 -7.43
C LEU A 52 -7.33 -12.17 -7.23
N VAL A 53 -7.84 -12.60 -6.07
CA VAL A 53 -8.11 -14.02 -5.81
C VAL A 53 -9.16 -14.56 -6.77
N ARG A 54 -10.23 -13.81 -7.05
CA ARG A 54 -11.25 -14.19 -8.03
C ARG A 54 -10.64 -14.35 -9.43
N LEU A 55 -9.88 -13.37 -9.88
CA LEU A 55 -9.22 -13.39 -11.20
C LEU A 55 -8.19 -14.53 -11.31
N HIS A 56 -7.48 -14.83 -10.22
CA HIS A 56 -6.58 -15.99 -10.15
C HIS A 56 -7.36 -17.31 -10.32
N LYS A 57 -8.46 -17.50 -9.59
CA LYS A 57 -9.31 -18.70 -9.69
C LYS A 57 -9.92 -18.87 -11.09
N GLU A 58 -10.14 -17.78 -11.81
CA GLU A 58 -10.59 -17.79 -13.21
C GLU A 58 -9.45 -18.03 -14.23
N GLY A 59 -8.21 -18.21 -13.76
CA GLY A 59 -7.05 -18.42 -14.63
C GLY A 59 -6.60 -17.17 -15.41
N LYS A 60 -7.02 -15.96 -14.97
CA LYS A 60 -6.64 -14.68 -15.59
C LYS A 60 -5.24 -14.22 -15.20
N ILE A 61 -4.73 -14.72 -14.09
CA ILE A 61 -3.43 -14.34 -13.52
C ILE A 61 -2.82 -15.52 -12.74
N SER A 62 -1.49 -15.64 -12.79
CA SER A 62 -0.69 -16.49 -11.90
C SER A 62 0.30 -15.63 -11.12
N PHE A 63 0.50 -15.97 -9.86
CA PHE A 63 1.44 -15.30 -8.96
C PHE A 63 2.70 -16.14 -8.72
N GLN A 64 2.89 -17.28 -9.44
CA GLN A 64 4.05 -18.17 -9.25
C GLN A 64 5.40 -17.47 -9.42
N ASN A 65 5.47 -16.48 -10.33
CA ASN A 65 6.66 -15.69 -10.62
C ASN A 65 6.51 -14.24 -10.17
N VAL A 66 5.72 -14.00 -9.13
CA VAL A 66 5.61 -12.71 -8.45
C VAL A 66 6.34 -12.80 -7.12
N VAL A 67 7.11 -11.77 -6.78
CA VAL A 67 7.74 -11.58 -5.47
C VAL A 67 7.08 -10.39 -4.82
N THR A 68 6.66 -10.54 -3.57
CA THR A 68 5.97 -9.45 -2.85
C THR A 68 6.81 -8.87 -1.73
N PHE A 69 6.61 -7.57 -1.47
CA PHE A 69 7.17 -6.83 -0.34
C PHE A 69 6.07 -6.07 0.37
N ASN A 70 5.80 -6.39 1.64
CA ASN A 70 4.84 -5.65 2.45
C ASN A 70 5.43 -4.34 2.96
N MET A 71 4.56 -3.33 3.19
CA MET A 71 4.97 -1.98 3.60
C MET A 71 5.52 -1.93 5.01
N ASP A 72 5.00 -2.75 5.91
CA ASP A 72 5.21 -2.62 7.35
C ASP A 72 4.87 -3.91 8.10
N GLU A 73 5.28 -3.95 9.37
CA GLU A 73 4.87 -4.93 10.37
C GLU A 73 5.06 -4.34 11.77
N TYR A 74 4.22 -4.72 12.71
CA TYR A 74 4.37 -4.36 14.11
C TYR A 74 5.60 -5.01 14.75
N VAL A 75 6.26 -4.25 15.64
CA VAL A 75 7.37 -4.76 16.44
C VAL A 75 6.84 -5.52 17.66
N ARG A 76 7.44 -6.70 17.91
CA ARG A 76 7.15 -7.57 19.08
C ARG A 76 5.72 -8.13 19.12
N ILE A 77 5.04 -8.18 17.96
CA ILE A 77 3.82 -8.99 17.82
C ILE A 77 4.22 -10.41 17.36
N PRO A 78 3.65 -11.48 17.92
CA PRO A 78 3.87 -12.82 17.40
C PRO A 78 3.42 -12.91 15.92
N GLU A 79 4.17 -13.61 15.08
CA GLU A 79 3.87 -13.74 13.64
C GLU A 79 2.50 -14.36 13.39
N ASP A 80 2.09 -15.32 14.24
CA ASP A 80 0.80 -16.01 14.21
C ASP A 80 -0.33 -15.27 14.95
N HIS A 81 -0.04 -14.10 15.54
CA HIS A 81 -1.08 -13.27 16.15
C HIS A 81 -2.10 -12.84 15.09
N PRO A 82 -3.42 -12.90 15.35
CA PRO A 82 -4.45 -12.55 14.37
C PRO A 82 -4.27 -11.17 13.73
N GLU A 83 -3.74 -10.22 14.48
CA GLU A 83 -3.55 -8.82 14.05
C GLU A 83 -2.12 -8.52 13.56
N SER A 84 -1.24 -9.53 13.44
CA SER A 84 0.01 -9.34 12.72
C SER A 84 -0.27 -9.12 11.23
N TYR A 85 0.55 -8.33 10.57
CA TYR A 85 0.39 -8.14 9.13
C TYR A 85 0.76 -9.40 8.35
N HIS A 86 1.62 -10.24 8.92
CA HIS A 86 1.86 -11.58 8.41
C HIS A 86 0.54 -12.39 8.35
N SER A 87 -0.17 -12.55 9.47
CA SER A 87 -1.46 -13.26 9.53
C SER A 87 -2.50 -12.61 8.62
N PHE A 88 -2.57 -11.27 8.60
CA PHE A 88 -3.48 -10.54 7.73
C PHE A 88 -3.28 -10.93 6.25
N MET A 89 -2.03 -10.91 5.78
CA MET A 89 -1.73 -11.18 4.37
C MET A 89 -1.99 -12.63 3.99
N TRP A 90 -1.64 -13.58 4.84
CA TRP A 90 -1.94 -14.99 4.60
C TRP A 90 -3.44 -15.26 4.60
N ASN A 91 -4.19 -14.71 5.54
CA ASN A 91 -5.63 -14.93 5.65
C ASN A 91 -6.44 -14.28 4.51
N ASN A 92 -5.99 -13.13 4.00
CA ASN A 92 -6.76 -12.37 3.01
C ASN A 92 -6.28 -12.54 1.57
N PHE A 93 -5.04 -13.02 1.35
CA PHE A 93 -4.49 -13.05 0.00
C PHE A 93 -3.60 -14.27 -0.29
N PHE A 94 -2.47 -14.44 0.39
CA PHE A 94 -1.45 -15.38 -0.04
C PHE A 94 -1.88 -16.85 -0.02
N SER A 95 -2.69 -17.28 0.95
CA SER A 95 -3.20 -18.66 1.01
C SER A 95 -4.24 -19.00 -0.07
N HIS A 96 -4.71 -17.99 -0.81
CA HIS A 96 -5.75 -18.14 -1.83
C HIS A 96 -5.25 -18.09 -3.26
N ILE A 97 -3.93 -17.93 -3.46
CA ILE A 97 -3.26 -17.80 -4.76
C ILE A 97 -2.07 -18.76 -4.87
N ASP A 98 -1.48 -18.85 -6.04
CA ASP A 98 -0.36 -19.77 -6.35
C ASP A 98 1.04 -19.17 -6.08
N ILE A 99 1.14 -18.13 -5.23
CA ILE A 99 2.43 -17.55 -4.86
C ILE A 99 3.29 -18.54 -4.08
N LYS A 100 4.59 -18.60 -4.39
CA LYS A 100 5.54 -19.41 -3.62
C LYS A 100 5.85 -18.72 -2.28
N LYS A 101 5.90 -19.50 -1.19
CA LYS A 101 6.16 -18.95 0.15
C LYS A 101 7.48 -18.17 0.23
N GLU A 102 8.53 -18.65 -0.45
CA GLU A 102 9.83 -18.00 -0.51
C GLU A 102 9.82 -16.64 -1.25
N ASN A 103 8.79 -16.37 -2.03
CA ASN A 103 8.59 -15.13 -2.74
C ASN A 103 7.85 -14.05 -1.92
N VAL A 104 7.34 -14.42 -0.75
CA VAL A 104 6.65 -13.48 0.15
C VAL A 104 7.67 -12.84 1.09
N ASN A 105 7.71 -11.52 1.13
CA ASN A 105 8.59 -10.76 2.02
C ASN A 105 7.75 -9.85 2.89
N ILE A 106 7.82 -10.08 4.20
CA ILE A 106 7.24 -9.23 5.24
C ILE A 106 8.36 -8.92 6.22
N LEU A 107 8.41 -7.70 6.74
CA LEU A 107 9.39 -7.28 7.74
C LEU A 107 9.26 -8.13 9.01
N ASN A 108 10.37 -8.58 9.56
CA ASN A 108 10.38 -9.36 10.79
C ASN A 108 10.43 -8.45 12.03
N GLY A 109 9.27 -8.09 12.58
CA GLY A 109 9.16 -7.29 13.80
C GLY A 109 9.72 -7.97 15.06
N ASN A 110 10.09 -9.25 14.98
CA ASN A 110 10.67 -10.03 16.07
C ASN A 110 12.18 -10.28 15.90
N ALA A 111 12.84 -9.62 14.94
CA ALA A 111 14.28 -9.70 14.78
C ALA A 111 15.00 -9.21 16.04
N GLU A 112 16.16 -9.81 16.36
CA GLU A 112 17.01 -9.37 17.49
C GLU A 112 17.52 -7.95 17.25
N ASP A 113 17.98 -7.67 16.02
CA ASP A 113 18.44 -6.36 15.56
C ASP A 113 17.45 -5.84 14.49
N LEU A 114 16.61 -4.90 14.90
CA LEU A 114 15.58 -4.31 14.04
C LEU A 114 16.17 -3.41 12.94
N GLU A 115 17.29 -2.74 13.22
CA GLU A 115 17.97 -1.89 12.23
C GLU A 115 18.63 -2.76 11.14
N ALA A 116 19.27 -3.86 11.55
CA ALA A 116 19.81 -4.83 10.59
C ALA A 116 18.72 -5.46 9.74
N GLU A 117 17.54 -5.73 10.31
CA GLU A 117 16.37 -6.22 9.54
C GLU A 117 15.89 -5.20 8.52
N CYS A 118 15.79 -3.92 8.89
CA CYS A 118 15.45 -2.84 7.97
C CYS A 118 16.46 -2.73 6.81
N ALA A 119 17.76 -2.79 7.12
CA ALA A 119 18.82 -2.76 6.11
C ALA A 119 18.75 -3.98 5.18
N ARG A 120 18.56 -5.19 5.74
CA ARG A 120 18.37 -6.43 4.97
C ARG A 120 17.18 -6.33 4.01
N TYR A 121 16.08 -5.72 4.46
CA TYR A 121 14.88 -5.56 3.64
C TYR A 121 15.13 -4.66 2.43
N GLU A 122 15.78 -3.52 2.64
CA GLU A 122 16.19 -2.59 1.56
C GLU A 122 17.16 -3.27 0.57
N GLU A 123 18.18 -3.99 1.05
CA GLU A 123 19.11 -4.71 0.19
C GLU A 123 18.40 -5.82 -0.61
N LYS A 124 17.41 -6.50 -0.01
CA LYS A 124 16.61 -7.50 -0.72
C LYS A 124 15.77 -6.87 -1.84
N ILE A 125 15.11 -5.74 -1.60
CA ILE A 125 14.41 -4.98 -2.65
C ILE A 125 15.39 -4.61 -3.77
N LYS A 126 16.56 -4.08 -3.42
CA LYS A 126 17.59 -3.68 -4.37
C LYS A 126 18.13 -4.84 -5.18
N SER A 127 18.29 -6.03 -4.58
CA SER A 127 18.78 -7.23 -5.27
C SER A 127 17.86 -7.70 -6.41
N TYR A 128 16.56 -7.39 -6.33
CA TYR A 128 15.59 -7.60 -7.42
C TYR A 128 15.56 -6.46 -8.44
N GLY A 129 16.38 -5.42 -8.26
CA GLY A 129 16.39 -4.22 -9.11
C GLY A 129 15.27 -3.23 -8.78
N GLY A 130 14.68 -3.29 -7.58
CA GLY A 130 13.58 -2.45 -7.12
C GLY A 130 12.19 -3.04 -7.33
N ILE A 131 11.16 -2.29 -6.97
CA ILE A 131 9.75 -2.70 -7.05
C ILE A 131 9.14 -2.23 -8.37
N ASP A 132 8.43 -3.11 -9.07
CA ASP A 132 7.78 -2.80 -10.35
C ASP A 132 6.50 -1.98 -10.16
N LEU A 133 5.67 -2.39 -9.19
CA LEU A 133 4.45 -1.68 -8.79
C LEU A 133 4.32 -1.72 -7.27
N PHE A 134 4.24 -0.56 -6.64
CA PHE A 134 3.92 -0.46 -5.21
C PHE A 134 2.47 -0.03 -5.04
N MET A 135 1.62 -0.94 -4.57
CA MET A 135 0.28 -0.59 -4.11
C MET A 135 0.34 -0.18 -2.65
N GLY A 136 -0.30 0.93 -2.30
CA GLY A 136 -0.40 1.44 -0.93
C GLY A 136 -1.79 1.97 -0.61
N GLY A 137 -2.02 2.23 0.67
CA GLY A 137 -3.15 2.98 1.17
C GLY A 137 -2.74 4.37 1.64
N ILE A 138 -3.70 5.15 2.10
CA ILE A 138 -3.48 6.47 2.71
C ILE A 138 -4.11 6.51 4.11
N GLY A 139 -3.36 7.03 5.08
CA GLY A 139 -3.91 7.36 6.40
C GLY A 139 -4.86 8.56 6.36
N PRO A 140 -5.72 8.76 7.37
CA PRO A 140 -6.60 9.93 7.42
C PRO A 140 -5.81 11.26 7.57
N ASP A 141 -4.58 11.21 8.06
CA ASP A 141 -3.60 12.29 8.15
C ASP A 141 -2.65 12.35 6.95
N GLY A 142 -2.92 11.59 5.90
CA GLY A 142 -2.16 11.60 4.65
C GLY A 142 -0.84 10.82 4.68
N HIS A 143 -0.64 9.93 5.65
CA HIS A 143 0.56 9.09 5.67
C HIS A 143 0.51 7.94 4.64
N ILE A 144 1.68 7.57 4.11
CA ILE A 144 1.92 6.32 3.36
C ILE A 144 2.69 5.37 4.28
N ALA A 145 2.26 4.11 4.42
CA ALA A 145 2.77 3.16 5.41
C ALA A 145 2.73 3.83 6.81
N PHE A 146 3.68 3.59 7.70
CA PHE A 146 3.76 4.36 8.95
C PHE A 146 4.64 5.62 8.85
N ASN A 147 4.69 6.25 7.67
CA ASN A 147 5.36 7.55 7.51
C ASN A 147 4.41 8.69 7.85
N GLU A 148 4.14 8.85 9.14
CA GLU A 148 3.27 9.87 9.72
C GLU A 148 3.77 11.29 9.43
N PRO A 149 2.92 12.34 9.62
CA PRO A 149 3.31 13.73 9.41
C PRO A 149 4.65 14.08 10.05
N GLY A 150 5.49 14.83 9.33
CA GLY A 150 6.86 15.16 9.73
C GLY A 150 7.92 14.12 9.31
N SER A 151 7.53 13.00 8.73
CA SER A 151 8.49 12.02 8.17
C SER A 151 9.18 12.57 6.93
N SER A 152 10.50 12.36 6.82
CA SER A 152 11.26 12.77 5.63
C SER A 152 10.72 12.11 4.36
N LEU A 153 10.56 12.89 3.30
CA LEU A 153 10.12 12.39 1.99
C LEU A 153 11.18 11.51 1.30
N THR A 154 12.41 11.50 1.81
CA THR A 154 13.50 10.63 1.34
C THR A 154 13.83 9.51 2.31
N SER A 155 12.97 9.28 3.33
CA SER A 155 13.19 8.25 4.34
C SER A 155 13.26 6.86 3.73
N ARG A 156 14.05 5.99 4.40
CA ARG A 156 14.18 4.57 4.04
C ARG A 156 13.49 3.69 5.08
N THR A 157 13.50 2.39 4.87
CA THR A 157 12.94 1.40 5.81
C THR A 157 13.60 1.56 7.18
N ARG A 158 12.79 1.66 8.24
CA ARG A 158 13.26 1.94 9.58
C ARG A 158 12.27 1.53 10.66
N VAL A 159 12.74 1.53 11.89
CA VAL A 159 11.91 1.45 13.09
C VAL A 159 11.17 2.78 13.27
N LYS A 160 9.88 2.73 13.55
CA LYS A 160 9.01 3.89 13.75
C LYS A 160 8.19 3.74 15.03
N THR A 161 8.23 4.73 15.91
CA THR A 161 7.27 4.86 17.01
C THR A 161 5.95 5.43 16.44
N LEU A 162 4.85 4.78 16.75
CA LEU A 162 3.52 5.19 16.29
C LEU A 162 2.99 6.36 17.13
N THR A 163 2.30 7.29 16.48
CA THR A 163 1.62 8.37 17.18
C THR A 163 0.41 7.86 17.97
N THR A 164 -0.01 8.62 18.97
CA THR A 164 -1.22 8.31 19.75
C THR A 164 -2.45 8.17 18.85
N ASP A 165 -2.60 9.03 17.85
CA ASP A 165 -3.73 8.98 16.90
C ASP A 165 -3.72 7.68 16.08
N THR A 166 -2.54 7.22 15.62
CA THR A 166 -2.40 5.94 14.92
C THR A 166 -2.73 4.76 15.85
N ILE A 167 -2.28 4.79 17.10
CA ILE A 167 -2.60 3.76 18.10
C ILE A 167 -4.12 3.72 18.35
N ILE A 168 -4.76 4.88 18.54
CA ILE A 168 -6.22 4.97 18.71
C ILE A 168 -6.95 4.44 17.46
N ALA A 169 -6.54 4.85 16.27
CA ALA A 169 -7.16 4.39 15.03
C ALA A 169 -7.04 2.88 14.84
N ASN A 170 -5.92 2.29 15.26
CA ASN A 170 -5.66 0.85 15.13
C ASN A 170 -6.26 0.02 16.26
N SER A 171 -6.65 0.63 17.41
CA SER A 171 -7.24 -0.10 18.55
C SER A 171 -8.47 -0.92 18.16
N ARG A 172 -9.22 -0.50 17.14
CA ARG A 172 -10.36 -1.23 16.57
C ARG A 172 -10.03 -2.67 16.15
N PHE A 173 -8.78 -2.95 15.83
CA PHE A 173 -8.28 -4.29 15.52
C PHE A 173 -7.82 -5.05 16.76
N PHE A 174 -7.65 -4.38 17.90
CA PHE A 174 -7.18 -4.91 19.17
C PHE A 174 -8.28 -4.79 20.25
N GLU A 175 -9.49 -5.23 19.94
CA GLU A 175 -10.66 -5.23 20.85
C GLU A 175 -11.01 -3.84 21.41
N ASN A 176 -10.67 -2.78 20.67
CA ASN A 176 -10.74 -1.35 21.09
C ASN A 176 -9.90 -1.02 22.32
N ASP A 177 -8.86 -1.82 22.62
CA ASP A 177 -7.92 -1.57 23.71
C ASP A 177 -6.61 -0.98 23.17
N ILE A 178 -6.37 0.32 23.44
CA ILE A 178 -5.17 1.04 23.04
C ILE A 178 -3.87 0.46 23.65
N ASN A 179 -3.99 -0.24 24.80
CA ASN A 179 -2.83 -0.84 25.46
C ASN A 179 -2.36 -2.12 24.77
N LYS A 180 -3.24 -2.77 24.00
CA LYS A 180 -2.91 -3.97 23.21
C LYS A 180 -2.25 -3.63 21.88
N VAL A 181 -2.39 -2.41 21.39
CA VAL A 181 -1.78 -1.97 20.13
C VAL A 181 -0.27 -1.84 20.31
N PRO A 182 0.56 -2.48 19.46
CA PRO A 182 1.99 -2.26 19.49
C PRO A 182 2.33 -0.77 19.25
N LYS A 183 3.31 -0.27 20.02
CA LYS A 183 3.68 1.16 19.95
C LYS A 183 4.77 1.46 18.92
N THR A 184 5.32 0.41 18.32
CA THR A 184 6.45 0.49 17.39
C THR A 184 6.19 -0.44 16.20
N ALA A 185 6.59 -0.01 15.02
CA ALA A 185 6.51 -0.79 13.79
C ALA A 185 7.82 -0.67 12.99
N LEU A 186 8.08 -1.65 12.13
CA LEU A 186 9.00 -1.53 11.02
C LEU A 186 8.20 -1.06 9.81
N THR A 187 8.71 -0.07 9.10
CA THR A 187 7.99 0.50 7.96
C THR A 187 8.95 0.88 6.83
N VAL A 188 8.56 0.61 5.59
CA VAL A 188 9.27 1.18 4.44
C VAL A 188 9.21 2.69 4.50
N GLY A 189 10.27 3.35 4.05
CA GLY A 189 10.32 4.80 3.97
C GLY A 189 9.53 5.35 2.76
N VAL A 190 9.24 6.65 2.81
CA VAL A 190 8.63 7.35 1.66
C VAL A 190 9.53 7.23 0.43
N GLY A 191 10.85 7.42 0.58
CA GLY A 191 11.81 7.25 -0.51
C GLY A 191 11.83 5.83 -1.06
N THR A 192 11.68 4.80 -0.21
CA THR A 192 11.61 3.40 -0.64
C THR A 192 10.39 3.16 -1.54
N VAL A 193 9.23 3.73 -1.18
CA VAL A 193 8.01 3.66 -2.02
C VAL A 193 8.22 4.41 -3.34
N MET A 194 8.79 5.61 -3.27
CA MET A 194 9.00 6.48 -4.44
C MET A 194 10.05 5.96 -5.43
N ASP A 195 10.96 5.09 -5.01
CA ASP A 195 11.92 4.42 -5.90
C ASP A 195 11.27 3.33 -6.79
N SER A 196 10.02 2.98 -6.53
CA SER A 196 9.29 1.99 -7.34
C SER A 196 9.05 2.51 -8.76
N ARG A 197 8.96 1.62 -9.74
CA ARG A 197 8.72 2.02 -11.13
C ARG A 197 7.33 2.61 -11.34
N GLU A 198 6.38 2.18 -10.53
CA GLU A 198 5.01 2.68 -10.51
C GLU A 198 4.47 2.62 -9.08
N VAL A 199 3.72 3.63 -8.66
CA VAL A 199 3.09 3.69 -7.34
C VAL A 199 1.60 3.90 -7.51
N MET A 200 0.79 3.04 -6.88
CA MET A 200 -0.67 3.12 -6.87
C MET A 200 -1.18 3.24 -5.44
N ILE A 201 -1.82 4.36 -5.11
CA ILE A 201 -2.39 4.62 -3.79
C ILE A 201 -3.91 4.49 -3.84
N LEU A 202 -4.46 3.69 -2.94
CA LEU A 202 -5.90 3.48 -2.79
C LEU A 202 -6.46 4.39 -1.69
N ALA A 203 -7.59 5.05 -1.97
CA ALA A 203 -8.29 5.87 -1.00
C ALA A 203 -9.80 5.66 -1.11
N ASN A 204 -10.47 5.27 -0.01
CA ASN A 204 -11.91 5.07 0.00
C ASN A 204 -12.59 5.67 1.22
N GLY A 205 -13.77 6.22 0.99
CA GLY A 205 -14.64 6.76 2.03
C GLY A 205 -14.27 8.18 2.46
N HIS A 206 -15.26 8.87 3.02
CA HIS A 206 -15.17 10.28 3.43
C HIS A 206 -14.03 10.57 4.42
N ASN A 207 -13.67 9.61 5.29
CA ASN A 207 -12.56 9.78 6.24
C ASN A 207 -11.18 9.94 5.57
N LYS A 208 -11.06 9.77 4.25
CA LYS A 208 -9.86 10.01 3.45
C LYS A 208 -9.93 11.32 2.64
N ALA A 209 -11.07 12.00 2.64
CA ALA A 209 -11.31 13.14 1.76
C ALA A 209 -10.31 14.28 1.97
N ARG A 210 -10.03 14.64 3.23
CA ARG A 210 -9.05 15.68 3.56
C ARG A 210 -7.63 15.29 3.11
N ALA A 211 -7.21 14.09 3.43
CA ALA A 211 -5.90 13.59 3.03
C ALA A 211 -5.75 13.55 1.50
N LEU A 212 -6.81 13.14 0.80
CA LEU A 212 -6.82 13.07 -0.66
C LEU A 212 -6.76 14.47 -1.29
N ALA A 213 -7.51 15.45 -0.77
CA ALA A 213 -7.44 16.84 -1.24
C ALA A 213 -6.01 17.40 -1.10
N HIS A 214 -5.36 17.19 0.06
CA HIS A 214 -3.96 17.60 0.26
C HIS A 214 -2.98 16.82 -0.66
N ALA A 215 -3.25 15.54 -0.94
CA ALA A 215 -2.41 14.74 -1.83
C ALA A 215 -2.42 15.25 -3.29
N ILE A 216 -3.56 15.76 -3.75
CA ILE A 216 -3.79 16.09 -5.16
C ILE A 216 -3.67 17.61 -5.41
N GLU A 217 -4.30 18.41 -4.57
CA GLU A 217 -4.41 19.87 -4.75
C GLU A 217 -3.42 20.66 -3.88
N GLY A 218 -2.91 20.05 -2.80
CA GLY A 218 -1.97 20.69 -1.90
C GLY A 218 -0.54 20.72 -2.44
N ALA A 219 0.33 21.48 -1.77
CA ALA A 219 1.76 21.45 -2.03
C ALA A 219 2.37 20.12 -1.55
N VAL A 220 3.48 19.71 -2.18
CA VAL A 220 4.29 18.58 -1.67
C VAL A 220 4.84 18.94 -0.30
N SER A 221 4.49 18.17 0.71
CA SER A 221 4.81 18.44 2.10
C SER A 221 4.99 17.15 2.90
N GLN A 222 6.01 17.15 3.77
CA GLN A 222 6.19 16.09 4.76
C GLN A 222 5.04 15.98 5.78
N MET A 223 4.19 17.01 5.88
CA MET A 223 3.00 16.97 6.74
C MET A 223 1.86 16.14 6.14
N TRP A 224 1.96 15.85 4.83
CA TRP A 224 1.08 14.98 4.06
C TRP A 224 1.97 14.12 3.17
N THR A 225 2.58 13.07 3.74
CA THR A 225 3.64 12.34 3.03
C THR A 225 3.18 11.74 1.71
N VAL A 226 1.88 11.43 1.55
CA VAL A 226 1.28 11.01 0.29
C VAL A 226 1.41 12.06 -0.82
N SER A 227 1.53 13.36 -0.48
CA SER A 227 1.64 14.44 -1.46
C SER A 227 2.89 14.33 -2.33
N VAL A 228 3.91 13.58 -1.88
CA VAL A 228 5.12 13.29 -2.67
C VAL A 228 4.81 12.56 -3.98
N LEU A 229 3.67 11.86 -4.05
CA LEU A 229 3.25 11.17 -5.27
C LEU A 229 3.08 12.11 -6.48
N GLN A 230 2.87 13.42 -6.24
CA GLN A 230 2.88 14.44 -7.29
C GLN A 230 4.22 14.50 -8.06
N MET A 231 5.31 14.08 -7.41
CA MET A 231 6.66 14.07 -8.03
C MET A 231 6.96 12.73 -8.71
N HIS A 232 6.13 11.70 -8.54
CA HIS A 232 6.39 10.40 -9.13
C HIS A 232 5.99 10.37 -10.61
N PRO A 233 6.88 9.91 -11.54
CA PRO A 233 6.60 9.92 -12.98
C PRO A 233 5.41 9.02 -13.37
N LYS A 234 5.13 7.97 -12.58
CA LYS A 234 4.03 7.02 -12.78
C LYS A 234 3.23 6.83 -11.49
N GLY A 235 2.89 7.94 -10.83
CA GLY A 235 2.02 7.93 -9.65
C GLY A 235 0.54 7.83 -10.07
N ILE A 236 -0.20 6.95 -9.41
CA ILE A 236 -1.63 6.74 -9.60
C ILE A 236 -2.33 6.82 -8.24
N ILE A 237 -3.43 7.56 -8.18
CA ILE A 237 -4.39 7.48 -7.08
C ILE A 237 -5.65 6.84 -7.62
N VAL A 238 -6.16 5.82 -6.93
CA VAL A 238 -7.47 5.21 -7.22
C VAL A 238 -8.35 5.43 -6.03
N CYS A 239 -9.46 6.13 -6.21
CA CYS A 239 -10.34 6.50 -5.11
C CYS A 239 -11.81 6.30 -5.47
N ASP A 240 -12.68 6.32 -4.45
CA ASP A 240 -14.11 6.39 -4.65
C ASP A 240 -14.64 7.83 -4.54
N ASP A 241 -15.88 8.05 -4.99
CA ASP A 241 -16.52 9.37 -4.95
C ASP A 241 -16.51 9.97 -3.54
N ALA A 242 -16.74 9.17 -2.49
CA ALA A 242 -16.77 9.66 -1.11
C ALA A 242 -15.40 10.16 -0.61
N ALA A 243 -14.30 9.61 -1.13
CA ALA A 243 -12.97 10.11 -0.83
C ALA A 243 -12.65 11.46 -1.51
N CYS A 244 -13.48 11.92 -2.46
CA CYS A 244 -13.31 13.19 -3.16
C CYS A 244 -14.06 14.37 -2.52
N ASP A 245 -14.79 14.17 -1.41
CA ASP A 245 -15.72 15.16 -0.84
C ASP A 245 -15.08 16.51 -0.46
N GLU A 246 -13.77 16.57 -0.19
CA GLU A 246 -13.04 17.80 0.11
C GLU A 246 -12.23 18.34 -1.07
N MET A 247 -12.24 17.66 -2.24
CA MET A 247 -11.62 18.17 -3.46
C MET A 247 -12.49 19.23 -4.12
N THR A 248 -11.86 20.17 -4.82
CA THR A 248 -12.63 21.15 -5.61
C THR A 248 -13.36 20.47 -6.77
N TYR A 249 -14.56 20.96 -7.07
CA TYR A 249 -15.36 20.50 -8.22
C TYR A 249 -14.56 20.50 -9.54
N GLY A 250 -13.74 21.54 -9.74
CA GLY A 250 -12.92 21.66 -10.95
C GLY A 250 -11.94 20.53 -11.10
N THR A 251 -11.27 20.14 -10.01
CA THR A 251 -10.29 19.04 -9.98
C THR A 251 -10.97 17.69 -10.23
N VAL A 252 -12.08 17.42 -9.55
CA VAL A 252 -12.84 16.17 -9.75
C VAL A 252 -13.32 16.06 -11.19
N LYS A 253 -13.92 17.13 -11.73
CA LYS A 253 -14.37 17.17 -13.13
C LYS A 253 -13.22 16.93 -14.11
N TYR A 254 -12.08 17.58 -13.89
CA TYR A 254 -10.90 17.43 -14.74
C TYR A 254 -10.44 15.96 -14.83
N PHE A 255 -10.26 15.31 -13.67
CA PHE A 255 -9.78 13.92 -13.67
C PHE A 255 -10.83 12.95 -14.24
N LYS A 256 -12.11 13.13 -13.92
CA LYS A 256 -13.17 12.31 -14.54
C LYS A 256 -13.23 12.48 -16.06
N ASP A 257 -12.90 13.65 -16.60
CA ASP A 257 -12.92 13.88 -18.06
C ASP A 257 -11.72 13.24 -18.76
N ILE A 258 -10.51 13.44 -18.24
CA ILE A 258 -9.28 12.88 -18.88
C ILE A 258 -9.17 11.35 -18.72
N GLU A 259 -9.74 10.77 -17.67
CA GLU A 259 -9.68 9.33 -17.40
C GLU A 259 -10.92 8.55 -17.89
N LYS A 260 -11.92 9.21 -18.47
CA LYS A 260 -13.19 8.58 -18.90
C LYS A 260 -13.05 7.35 -19.80
N ASN A 261 -11.95 7.25 -20.54
CA ASN A 261 -11.65 6.10 -21.40
C ASN A 261 -10.79 5.02 -20.71
N ASN A 262 -10.43 5.23 -19.44
CA ASN A 262 -9.58 4.36 -18.64
C ASN A 262 -10.29 3.80 -17.40
N LEU A 263 -11.61 4.03 -17.28
CA LEU A 263 -12.47 3.54 -16.20
C LEU A 263 -13.07 2.17 -16.53
#